data_7a71c1d5b52f113fe2bf81a64dc5c766
#
_entry.id   7a71c1d5b52f113fe2bf81a64dc5c766
#
_cell.length_a   1.000
_cell.length_b   1.000
_cell.length_c   1.000
_cell.angle_alpha   90.00
_cell.angle_beta   90.00
_cell.angle_gamma   90.00
#
_symmetry.space_group_name_H-M   'P 1'
#
loop_
_entity.id
_entity.type
_entity.pdbx_description
1 polymer ?
#
loop_
_entity_poly.entity_id
_entity_poly.type
_entity_poly.pdbx_seq_one_letter_code
_entity_poly.pdbx_strand_id
1 'polypeptide(L)'
;MMHARGAVKSKFHLLEWREPVKWGRAEVSFYPAGHVLGSSQMLVEADGARLLYSGDFKLRDSLSAEKIEVPRADIVVMETTFGHPRYRFPETAVVLQQIAKWCGEVIARGAVPVLFSYSLGKGQEVLAGLHNCGFPIHLHAKHAQMAAIYAAHGVEFPDYLVHQPDADFEGVLLCAKQCQRSKWWCELVAKRRVETAYISGWALGSHPNRFGTQAAFALSDHAGYEDLLEYVRLTGARQVWTTHGFESEFAADLRARGIEARPLREAKAAPVSAQLSLF
;
A
#
# COMPACT_ATOMS: atom_id res chain seq x y z
N MET A 1 11.51 -1.88 10.32
CA MET A 1 10.39 -0.90 10.15
C MET A 1 9.70 -0.54 11.47
N MET A 2 9.14 -1.49 12.22
CA MET A 2 8.40 -1.18 13.46
C MET A 2 9.21 -0.38 14.49
N HIS A 3 10.51 -0.69 14.68
CA HIS A 3 11.38 0.09 15.56
C HIS A 3 11.60 1.53 15.08
N ALA A 4 11.79 1.74 13.79
CA ALA A 4 11.91 3.07 13.21
C ALA A 4 10.62 3.92 13.36
N ARG A 5 9.49 3.29 13.68
CA ARG A 5 8.20 3.90 13.99
C ARG A 5 7.89 3.96 15.49
N GLY A 6 8.86 3.65 16.35
CA GLY A 6 8.76 3.78 17.80
C GLY A 6 8.22 2.58 18.57
N ALA A 7 8.14 1.41 17.94
CA ALA A 7 7.68 0.21 18.63
C ALA A 7 8.77 -0.39 19.55
N VAL A 8 8.38 -0.95 20.70
CA VAL A 8 9.31 -1.43 21.74
C VAL A 8 9.74 -2.89 21.48
N LYS A 9 11.06 -3.13 21.39
CA LYS A 9 11.67 -4.42 21.04
C LYS A 9 11.17 -5.63 21.85
N SER A 10 10.95 -5.45 23.14
CA SER A 10 10.56 -6.54 24.06
C SER A 10 9.17 -7.13 23.82
N LYS A 11 8.39 -6.56 22.90
CA LYS A 11 7.03 -7.01 22.58
C LYS A 11 6.92 -7.70 21.23
N PHE A 12 8.04 -7.99 20.55
CA PHE A 12 8.02 -8.64 19.25
C PHE A 12 8.42 -10.09 19.35
N HIS A 13 7.62 -10.92 18.68
CA HIS A 13 7.99 -12.27 18.29
C HIS A 13 8.22 -12.26 16.80
N LEU A 14 9.43 -12.63 16.36
CA LEU A 14 9.73 -12.81 14.95
C LEU A 14 9.19 -14.18 14.53
N LEU A 15 8.45 -14.19 13.43
CA LEU A 15 7.89 -15.40 12.85
C LEU A 15 8.38 -15.50 11.41
N GLU A 16 8.69 -16.70 10.99
CA GLU A 16 9.03 -16.99 9.61
C GLU A 16 7.76 -17.14 8.76
N TRP A 17 7.88 -16.88 7.46
CA TRP A 17 6.78 -17.07 6.54
C TRP A 17 6.37 -18.55 6.47
N ARG A 18 5.07 -18.81 6.47
CA ARG A 18 4.44 -20.14 6.30
C ARG A 18 4.66 -21.10 7.48
N GLU A 19 5.44 -20.73 8.48
CA GLU A 19 5.66 -21.55 9.64
C GLU A 19 4.50 -21.42 10.64
N PRO A 20 3.79 -22.52 10.95
CA PRO A 20 2.68 -22.49 11.89
C PRO A 20 3.18 -22.37 13.33
N VAL A 21 2.57 -21.46 14.06
CA VAL A 21 2.81 -21.27 15.49
C VAL A 21 1.54 -21.60 16.25
N LYS A 22 1.65 -22.45 17.29
CA LYS A 22 0.50 -22.79 18.14
C LYS A 22 0.05 -21.59 18.98
N TRP A 23 -1.24 -21.28 18.93
CA TRP A 23 -1.89 -20.29 19.76
C TRP A 23 -3.15 -20.90 20.38
N GLY A 24 -3.05 -21.40 21.62
CA GLY A 24 -4.13 -22.16 22.25
C GLY A 24 -4.46 -23.43 21.47
N ARG A 25 -5.69 -23.53 20.96
CA ARG A 25 -6.14 -24.66 20.12
C ARG A 25 -5.94 -24.42 18.62
N ALA A 26 -5.54 -23.21 18.23
CA ALA A 26 -5.32 -22.86 16.84
C ALA A 26 -3.84 -22.94 16.45
N GLU A 27 -3.61 -23.09 15.15
CA GLU A 27 -2.34 -22.84 14.50
C GLU A 27 -2.45 -21.56 13.68
N VAL A 28 -1.43 -20.71 13.75
CA VAL A 28 -1.39 -19.41 13.07
C VAL A 28 -0.15 -19.36 12.20
N SER A 29 -0.35 -19.07 10.91
CA SER A 29 0.73 -18.88 9.93
C SER A 29 0.62 -17.53 9.25
N PHE A 30 1.76 -16.95 8.86
CA PHE A 30 1.81 -15.69 8.13
C PHE A 30 2.28 -15.87 6.70
N TYR A 31 1.67 -15.12 5.78
CA TYR A 31 1.97 -15.13 4.35
C TYR A 31 2.17 -13.70 3.85
N PRO A 32 3.08 -13.45 2.89
CA PRO A 32 3.26 -12.11 2.34
C PRO A 32 1.95 -11.54 1.79
N ALA A 33 1.68 -10.26 2.07
CA ALA A 33 0.48 -9.56 1.60
C ALA A 33 0.71 -8.66 0.38
N GLY A 34 1.96 -8.36 0.03
CA GLY A 34 2.31 -7.55 -1.15
C GLY A 34 2.06 -6.05 -1.03
N HIS A 35 1.50 -5.58 0.08
CA HIS A 35 1.16 -4.16 0.31
C HIS A 35 2.40 -3.29 0.53
N VAL A 36 3.19 -3.61 1.53
CA VAL A 36 4.48 -2.99 1.85
C VAL A 36 5.45 -4.09 2.28
N LEU A 37 6.75 -3.83 2.26
CA LEU A 37 7.78 -4.79 2.67
C LEU A 37 7.48 -5.35 4.06
N GLY A 38 7.35 -6.68 4.16
CA GLY A 38 7.01 -7.39 5.40
C GLY A 38 5.53 -7.30 5.80
N SER A 39 4.64 -6.79 4.95
CA SER A 39 3.20 -6.87 5.19
C SER A 39 2.71 -8.31 5.10
N SER A 40 1.79 -8.70 5.98
CA SER A 40 1.40 -10.10 6.12
C SER A 40 -0.10 -10.30 6.21
N GLN A 41 -0.54 -11.38 5.62
CA GLN A 41 -1.82 -12.02 5.86
C GLN A 41 -1.66 -13.02 7.00
N MET A 42 -2.71 -13.29 7.73
CA MET A 42 -2.72 -14.26 8.83
C MET A 42 -3.73 -15.36 8.55
N LEU A 43 -3.24 -16.59 8.42
CA LEU A 43 -4.06 -17.79 8.35
C LEU A 43 -4.19 -18.39 9.75
N VAL A 44 -5.42 -18.64 10.17
CA VAL A 44 -5.75 -19.31 11.44
C VAL A 44 -6.43 -20.63 11.10
N GLU A 45 -5.89 -21.74 11.62
CA GLU A 45 -6.43 -23.09 11.44
C GLU A 45 -6.83 -23.66 12.79
N ALA A 46 -8.11 -24.00 12.94
CA ALA A 46 -8.64 -24.58 14.18
C ALA A 46 -9.83 -25.48 13.87
N ASP A 47 -9.89 -26.62 14.57
CA ASP A 47 -11.03 -27.58 14.48
C ASP A 47 -11.42 -27.97 13.02
N GLY A 48 -10.43 -28.02 12.12
CA GLY A 48 -10.62 -28.36 10.70
C GLY A 48 -11.14 -27.19 9.83
N ALA A 49 -11.29 -25.99 10.37
CA ALA A 49 -11.67 -24.79 9.64
C ALA A 49 -10.45 -23.87 9.42
N ARG A 50 -10.45 -23.13 8.31
CA ARG A 50 -9.40 -22.18 7.91
C ARG A 50 -9.95 -20.78 7.75
N LEU A 51 -9.45 -19.84 8.51
CA LEU A 51 -9.79 -18.42 8.42
C LEU A 51 -8.56 -17.62 7.98
N LEU A 52 -8.70 -16.84 6.92
CA LEU A 52 -7.66 -15.95 6.43
C LEU A 52 -8.04 -14.49 6.69
N TYR A 53 -7.18 -13.76 7.42
CA TYR A 53 -7.24 -12.31 7.52
C TYR A 53 -6.22 -11.68 6.58
N SER A 54 -6.68 -10.91 5.60
CA SER A 54 -5.82 -10.38 4.54
C SER A 54 -4.84 -9.28 5.04
N GLY A 55 -5.22 -8.52 6.07
CA GLY A 55 -4.62 -7.21 6.26
C GLY A 55 -4.84 -6.33 5.03
N ASP A 56 -4.07 -5.25 4.90
CA ASP A 56 -3.98 -4.51 3.64
C ASP A 56 -3.11 -5.30 2.67
N PHE A 57 -3.54 -5.48 1.42
CA PHE A 57 -2.83 -6.30 0.45
C PHE A 57 -2.82 -5.71 -0.96
N LYS A 58 -1.83 -6.12 -1.74
CA LYS A 58 -1.72 -5.82 -3.17
C LYS A 58 -1.53 -7.14 -3.93
N LEU A 59 -2.45 -7.44 -4.85
CA LEU A 59 -2.38 -8.69 -5.63
C LEU A 59 -1.37 -8.60 -6.77
N ARG A 60 -1.18 -7.40 -7.32
CA ARG A 60 -0.21 -7.15 -8.39
C ARG A 60 1.20 -7.05 -7.83
N ASP A 61 2.18 -7.43 -8.64
CA ASP A 61 3.59 -7.35 -8.26
C ASP A 61 3.97 -5.91 -7.88
N SER A 62 4.77 -5.77 -6.83
CA SER A 62 5.35 -4.52 -6.36
C SER A 62 6.86 -4.52 -6.61
N LEU A 63 7.41 -3.34 -6.93
CA LEU A 63 8.87 -3.17 -7.06
C LEU A 63 9.59 -3.10 -5.70
N SER A 64 8.83 -3.02 -4.60
CA SER A 64 9.41 -2.75 -3.29
C SER A 64 8.83 -3.59 -2.15
N ALA A 65 8.07 -4.62 -2.46
CA ALA A 65 7.53 -5.56 -1.47
C ALA A 65 7.56 -6.99 -2.01
N GLU A 66 7.45 -7.95 -1.10
CA GLU A 66 7.33 -9.36 -1.45
C GLU A 66 6.07 -9.58 -2.31
N LYS A 67 6.16 -10.53 -3.22
CA LYS A 67 4.98 -10.99 -3.96
C LYS A 67 3.99 -11.62 -2.99
N ILE A 68 2.71 -11.27 -3.13
CA ILE A 68 1.64 -11.86 -2.33
C ILE A 68 1.54 -13.36 -2.55
N GLU A 69 1.26 -14.09 -1.48
CA GLU A 69 0.91 -15.52 -1.53
C GLU A 69 -0.48 -15.71 -0.92
N VAL A 70 -1.39 -16.28 -1.70
CA VAL A 70 -2.80 -16.41 -1.29
C VAL A 70 -3.08 -17.85 -0.84
N PRO A 71 -3.10 -18.15 0.48
CA PRO A 71 -3.48 -19.46 0.96
C PRO A 71 -4.98 -19.72 0.77
N ARG A 72 -5.34 -21.00 0.62
CA ARG A 72 -6.76 -21.42 0.62
C ARG A 72 -7.35 -21.23 2.02
N ALA A 73 -8.64 -20.82 2.08
CA ALA A 73 -9.36 -20.67 3.34
C ALA A 73 -10.86 -20.91 3.16
N ASP A 74 -11.56 -21.31 4.23
CA ASP A 74 -13.01 -21.47 4.23
C ASP A 74 -13.71 -20.11 4.43
N ILE A 75 -13.10 -19.27 5.26
CA ILE A 75 -13.56 -17.93 5.61
C ILE A 75 -12.45 -16.93 5.34
N VAL A 76 -12.79 -15.80 4.71
CA VAL A 76 -11.87 -14.69 4.50
C VAL A 76 -12.41 -13.43 5.17
N VAL A 77 -11.56 -12.77 5.94
CA VAL A 77 -11.75 -11.39 6.39
C VAL A 77 -10.80 -10.52 5.59
N MET A 78 -11.33 -9.64 4.72
CA MET A 78 -10.50 -8.88 3.79
C MET A 78 -10.80 -7.40 3.74
N GLU A 79 -9.78 -6.61 3.47
CA GLU A 79 -9.92 -5.19 3.14
C GLU A 79 -10.73 -5.01 1.85
N THR A 80 -11.42 -3.89 1.75
CA THR A 80 -12.13 -3.46 0.55
C THR A 80 -11.94 -1.97 0.28
N THR A 81 -10.72 -1.47 0.50
CA THR A 81 -10.36 -0.05 0.34
C THR A 81 -10.80 0.49 -1.02
N PHE A 82 -10.61 -0.29 -2.08
CA PHE A 82 -11.02 0.03 -3.44
C PHE A 82 -12.08 -0.96 -3.98
N GLY A 83 -12.97 -1.44 -3.14
CA GLY A 83 -14.02 -2.43 -3.43
C GLY A 83 -15.20 -1.91 -4.25
N HIS A 84 -15.03 -0.88 -5.08
CA HIS A 84 -16.06 -0.36 -5.97
C HIS A 84 -15.58 -0.47 -7.43
N PRO A 85 -16.46 -0.85 -8.41
CA PRO A 85 -16.12 -1.10 -9.82
C PRO A 85 -15.33 0.00 -10.54
N ARG A 86 -15.42 1.24 -10.07
CA ARG A 86 -14.66 2.37 -10.63
C ARG A 86 -13.15 2.28 -10.39
N TYR A 87 -12.69 1.48 -9.40
CA TYR A 87 -11.27 1.38 -9.04
C TYR A 87 -10.58 0.24 -9.79
N ARG A 88 -10.52 0.38 -11.10
CA ARG A 88 -9.73 -0.46 -12.01
C ARG A 88 -8.43 0.26 -12.33
N PHE A 89 -7.39 -0.08 -11.60
CA PHE A 89 -6.10 0.59 -11.74
C PHE A 89 -5.40 0.21 -13.05
N PRO A 90 -4.71 1.17 -13.69
CA PRO A 90 -3.79 0.85 -14.78
C PRO A 90 -2.60 0.02 -14.25
N GLU A 91 -1.83 -0.56 -15.16
CA GLU A 91 -0.62 -1.30 -14.81
C GLU A 91 0.38 -0.40 -14.09
N THR A 92 1.00 -0.89 -13.01
CA THR A 92 1.96 -0.16 -12.17
C THR A 92 3.09 0.45 -13.02
N ALA A 93 3.67 -0.33 -13.95
CA ALA A 93 4.74 0.15 -14.82
C ALA A 93 4.32 1.34 -15.68
N VAL A 94 3.09 1.35 -16.20
CA VAL A 94 2.56 2.47 -17.00
C VAL A 94 2.45 3.74 -16.16
N VAL A 95 1.97 3.63 -14.93
CA VAL A 95 1.85 4.79 -14.03
C VAL A 95 3.23 5.33 -13.65
N LEU A 96 4.19 4.44 -13.34
CA LEU A 96 5.56 4.84 -13.02
C LEU A 96 6.26 5.55 -14.19
N GLN A 97 6.06 5.06 -15.42
CA GLN A 97 6.55 5.74 -16.63
C GLN A 97 5.92 7.13 -16.81
N GLN A 98 4.62 7.27 -16.54
CA GLN A 98 3.95 8.57 -16.58
C GLN A 98 4.50 9.54 -15.54
N ILE A 99 4.81 9.06 -14.32
CA ILE A 99 5.45 9.86 -13.28
C ILE A 99 6.85 10.33 -13.73
N ALA A 100 7.69 9.42 -14.21
CA ALA A 100 9.03 9.76 -14.68
C ALA A 100 9.00 10.77 -15.84
N LYS A 101 8.12 10.54 -16.82
CA LYS A 101 7.92 11.47 -17.94
C LYS A 101 7.50 12.86 -17.46
N TRP A 102 6.51 12.93 -16.57
CA TRP A 102 6.04 14.21 -16.01
C TRP A 102 7.15 14.95 -15.27
N CYS A 103 7.98 14.25 -14.49
CA CYS A 103 9.13 14.85 -13.82
C CYS A 103 10.13 15.46 -14.82
N GLY A 104 10.47 14.72 -15.88
CA GLY A 104 11.35 15.22 -16.94
C GLY A 104 10.80 16.45 -17.66
N GLU A 105 9.50 16.48 -17.96
CA GLU A 105 8.83 17.63 -18.56
C GLU A 105 8.83 18.85 -17.63
N VAL A 106 8.63 18.67 -16.31
CA VAL A 106 8.70 19.74 -15.32
C VAL A 106 10.09 20.32 -15.24
N ILE A 107 11.13 19.46 -15.19
CA ILE A 107 12.54 19.87 -15.18
C ILE A 107 12.89 20.65 -16.45
N ALA A 108 12.44 20.18 -17.61
CA ALA A 108 12.68 20.84 -18.89
C ALA A 108 12.06 22.26 -18.95
N ARG A 109 11.03 22.52 -18.17
CA ARG A 109 10.41 23.85 -18.03
C ARG A 109 11.11 24.73 -16.97
N GLY A 110 12.23 24.29 -16.40
CA GLY A 110 12.97 25.00 -15.35
C GLY A 110 12.25 25.01 -13.98
N ALA A 111 11.35 24.09 -13.74
CA ALA A 111 10.65 23.93 -12.47
C ALA A 111 11.16 22.69 -11.71
N VAL A 112 10.91 22.65 -10.41
CA VAL A 112 11.22 21.51 -9.53
C VAL A 112 9.99 20.62 -9.40
N PRO A 113 10.01 19.36 -9.90
CA PRO A 113 8.94 18.41 -9.63
C PRO A 113 9.01 17.91 -8.19
N VAL A 114 7.88 17.97 -7.49
CA VAL A 114 7.74 17.41 -6.15
C VAL A 114 6.63 16.37 -6.13
N LEU A 115 7.00 15.15 -5.76
CA LEU A 115 6.10 14.00 -5.69
C LEU A 115 5.64 13.79 -4.24
N PHE A 116 4.34 13.94 -4.00
CA PHE A 116 3.75 13.65 -2.71
C PHE A 116 3.27 12.21 -2.64
N SER A 117 3.86 11.43 -1.75
CA SER A 117 3.48 10.05 -1.46
C SER A 117 3.56 9.74 0.03
N TYR A 118 2.98 8.63 0.46
CA TYR A 118 3.27 8.09 1.78
C TYR A 118 4.73 7.68 1.88
N SER A 119 5.36 7.94 3.05
CA SER A 119 6.77 7.63 3.27
C SER A 119 7.06 6.14 3.48
N LEU A 120 6.04 5.32 3.66
CA LEU A 120 6.13 3.86 3.77
C LEU A 120 5.35 3.23 2.61
N GLY A 121 5.96 2.26 1.93
CA GLY A 121 5.38 1.50 0.82
C GLY A 121 5.42 2.28 -0.49
N LYS A 122 4.45 3.16 -0.71
CA LYS A 122 4.29 3.90 -1.95
C LYS A 122 5.50 4.75 -2.33
N GLY A 123 6.14 5.41 -1.36
CA GLY A 123 7.37 6.18 -1.61
C GLY A 123 8.51 5.30 -2.14
N GLN A 124 8.64 4.07 -1.64
CA GLN A 124 9.67 3.13 -2.09
C GLN A 124 9.34 2.57 -3.47
N GLU A 125 8.07 2.27 -3.75
CA GLU A 125 7.66 1.81 -5.09
C GLU A 125 7.89 2.89 -6.16
N VAL A 126 7.57 4.17 -5.84
CA VAL A 126 7.88 5.31 -6.72
C VAL A 126 9.39 5.46 -6.93
N LEU A 127 10.17 5.39 -5.85
CA LEU A 127 11.64 5.48 -5.93
C LEU A 127 12.21 4.39 -6.83
N ALA A 128 11.81 3.13 -6.64
CA ALA A 128 12.24 2.02 -7.48
C ALA A 128 11.84 2.23 -8.96
N GLY A 129 10.64 2.78 -9.19
CA GLY A 129 10.14 3.08 -10.54
C GLY A 129 10.83 4.24 -11.25
N LEU A 130 11.61 5.06 -10.54
CA LEU A 130 12.44 6.13 -11.13
C LEU A 130 13.84 5.64 -11.56
N HIS A 131 14.06 4.34 -11.59
CA HIS A 131 15.34 3.79 -12.09
C HIS A 131 15.59 4.26 -13.53
N ASN A 132 16.83 4.71 -13.80
CA ASN A 132 17.26 5.23 -15.11
C ASN A 132 16.47 6.46 -15.63
N CYS A 133 15.89 7.27 -14.73
CA CYS A 133 15.12 8.46 -15.13
C CYS A 133 15.96 9.61 -15.72
N GLY A 134 17.29 9.57 -15.55
CA GLY A 134 18.22 10.55 -16.14
C GLY A 134 18.29 11.89 -15.40
N PHE A 135 17.69 12.01 -14.23
CA PHE A 135 17.75 13.20 -13.38
C PHE A 135 18.00 12.82 -11.91
N PRO A 136 18.60 13.71 -11.09
CA PRO A 136 18.82 13.47 -9.66
C PRO A 136 17.51 13.26 -8.89
N ILE A 137 17.55 12.37 -7.92
CA ILE A 137 16.40 12.06 -7.04
C ILE A 137 16.76 12.49 -5.62
N HIS A 138 15.92 13.30 -5.03
CA HIS A 138 16.03 13.75 -3.65
C HIS A 138 14.89 13.18 -2.80
N LEU A 139 15.23 12.66 -1.64
CA LEU A 139 14.25 12.14 -0.68
C LEU A 139 14.22 13.00 0.56
N HIS A 140 13.04 13.39 0.99
CA HIS A 140 12.86 13.90 2.34
C HIS A 140 13.34 12.87 3.38
N ALA A 141 13.92 13.31 4.49
CA ALA A 141 14.54 12.45 5.50
C ALA A 141 13.70 11.22 5.91
N LYS A 142 12.37 11.36 6.02
CA LYS A 142 11.47 10.23 6.33
C LYS A 142 11.40 9.19 5.20
N HIS A 143 11.40 9.62 3.94
CA HIS A 143 11.45 8.72 2.79
C HIS A 143 12.79 8.02 2.71
N ALA A 144 13.90 8.75 2.90
CA ALA A 144 15.25 8.19 2.92
C ALA A 144 15.44 7.17 4.04
N GLN A 145 14.92 7.45 5.24
CA GLN A 145 14.93 6.50 6.36
C GLN A 145 14.24 5.19 6.00
N MET A 146 13.06 5.25 5.37
CA MET A 146 12.36 4.04 4.95
C MET A 146 13.08 3.34 3.80
N ALA A 147 13.57 4.07 2.79
CA ALA A 147 14.33 3.49 1.70
C ALA A 147 15.58 2.74 2.20
N ALA A 148 16.32 3.30 3.16
CA ALA A 148 17.48 2.63 3.76
C ALA A 148 17.10 1.31 4.45
N ILE A 149 15.93 1.24 5.11
CA ILE A 149 15.44 0.00 5.73
C ILE A 149 15.08 -1.04 4.65
N TYR A 150 14.43 -0.62 3.56
CA TYR A 150 14.09 -1.50 2.45
C TYR A 150 15.34 -2.03 1.75
N ALA A 151 16.33 -1.17 1.51
CA ALA A 151 17.62 -1.58 0.94
C ALA A 151 18.36 -2.60 1.82
N ALA A 152 18.34 -2.43 3.14
CA ALA A 152 18.90 -3.39 4.08
C ALA A 152 18.20 -4.78 4.05
N HIS A 153 17.04 -4.87 3.41
CA HIS A 153 16.28 -6.11 3.21
C HIS A 153 16.23 -6.54 1.72
N GLY A 154 17.16 -6.04 0.91
CA GLY A 154 17.39 -6.51 -0.44
C GLY A 154 16.56 -5.81 -1.52
N VAL A 155 15.84 -4.73 -1.21
CA VAL A 155 15.16 -3.93 -2.24
C VAL A 155 16.17 -2.99 -2.91
N GLU A 156 16.27 -3.07 -4.24
CA GLU A 156 17.18 -2.24 -5.02
C GLU A 156 16.51 -0.90 -5.38
N PHE A 157 17.30 0.18 -5.25
CA PHE A 157 16.87 1.53 -5.60
C PHE A 157 17.91 2.22 -6.50
N PRO A 158 17.50 3.18 -7.35
CA PRO A 158 18.44 4.09 -7.96
C PRO A 158 19.16 4.93 -6.91
N ASP A 159 20.29 5.55 -7.30
CA ASP A 159 20.98 6.51 -6.44
C ASP A 159 20.05 7.66 -6.08
N TYR A 160 20.08 8.06 -4.82
CA TYR A 160 19.32 9.20 -4.32
C TYR A 160 20.11 10.00 -3.28
N LEU A 161 19.72 11.25 -3.13
CA LEU A 161 20.29 12.16 -2.14
C LEU A 161 19.24 12.46 -1.05
N VAL A 162 19.70 12.64 0.17
CA VAL A 162 18.82 13.11 1.25
C VAL A 162 18.68 14.63 1.11
N HIS A 163 17.45 15.09 0.91
CA HIS A 163 17.16 16.51 0.76
C HIS A 163 17.59 17.30 2.00
N GLN A 164 18.42 18.31 1.77
CA GLN A 164 18.84 19.28 2.78
C GLN A 164 17.99 20.55 2.60
N PRO A 165 17.30 21.02 3.64
CA PRO A 165 16.37 22.16 3.54
C PRO A 165 16.95 23.44 2.97
N ASP A 166 18.23 23.71 3.26
CA ASP A 166 18.91 24.95 2.89
C ASP A 166 19.77 24.84 1.63
N ALA A 167 19.85 23.65 1.02
CA ALA A 167 20.66 23.42 -0.16
C ALA A 167 19.85 23.60 -1.45
N ASP A 168 20.46 24.24 -2.43
CA ASP A 168 19.95 24.19 -3.81
C ASP A 168 20.10 22.78 -4.35
N PHE A 169 19.10 22.33 -5.10
CA PHE A 169 19.13 21.02 -5.75
C PHE A 169 18.45 21.06 -7.12
N GLU A 170 18.87 20.15 -7.96
CA GLU A 170 18.24 19.85 -9.25
C GLU A 170 17.57 18.47 -9.19
N GLY A 171 16.62 18.23 -10.10
CA GLY A 171 15.93 16.95 -10.17
C GLY A 171 14.60 16.93 -9.41
N VAL A 172 14.19 15.75 -8.96
CA VAL A 172 12.89 15.50 -8.33
C VAL A 172 13.01 15.37 -6.81
N LEU A 173 12.01 15.87 -6.08
CA LEU A 173 11.90 15.68 -4.64
C LEU A 173 10.70 14.78 -4.29
N LEU A 174 10.94 13.67 -3.56
CA LEU A 174 9.89 12.86 -2.94
C LEU A 174 9.73 13.24 -1.48
N CYS A 175 8.51 13.61 -1.09
CA CYS A 175 8.17 13.90 0.29
C CYS A 175 6.70 13.61 0.60
N ALA A 176 6.34 13.64 1.88
CA ALA A 176 4.94 13.53 2.28
C ALA A 176 4.22 14.89 2.09
N LYS A 177 2.93 14.86 1.75
CA LYS A 177 2.17 16.09 1.52
C LYS A 177 2.17 17.04 2.72
N GLN A 178 2.26 16.51 3.95
CA GLN A 178 2.36 17.28 5.18
C GLN A 178 3.58 18.23 5.21
N CYS A 179 4.61 17.94 4.41
CA CYS A 179 5.79 18.80 4.27
C CYS A 179 5.43 20.21 3.77
N GLN A 180 4.31 20.38 3.09
CA GLN A 180 3.82 21.71 2.67
C GLN A 180 3.57 22.69 3.83
N ARG A 181 3.49 22.19 5.07
CA ARG A 181 3.33 22.99 6.30
C ARG A 181 4.67 23.37 6.96
N SER A 182 5.79 22.94 6.40
CA SER A 182 7.12 23.18 6.98
C SER A 182 7.70 24.52 6.52
N LYS A 183 8.63 25.07 7.31
CA LYS A 183 9.34 26.32 6.99
C LYS A 183 10.14 26.16 5.68
N TRP A 184 10.90 25.06 5.54
CA TRP A 184 11.70 24.81 4.35
C TRP A 184 10.86 24.75 3.06
N TRP A 185 9.62 24.25 3.14
CA TRP A 185 8.72 24.24 1.98
C TRP A 185 8.37 25.66 1.55
N CYS A 186 8.02 26.54 2.49
CA CYS A 186 7.73 27.93 2.18
C CYS A 186 8.94 28.63 1.54
N GLU A 187 10.14 28.33 2.02
CA GLU A 187 11.39 28.85 1.47
C GLU A 187 11.67 28.31 0.06
N LEU A 188 11.43 27.03 -0.19
CA LEU A 188 11.57 26.40 -1.51
C LEU A 188 10.66 27.07 -2.55
N VAL A 189 9.37 27.19 -2.25
CA VAL A 189 8.39 27.78 -3.20
C VAL A 189 8.54 29.27 -3.38
N ALA A 190 9.18 29.97 -2.44
CA ALA A 190 9.52 31.39 -2.57
C ALA A 190 10.73 31.61 -3.51
N LYS A 191 11.68 30.64 -3.55
CA LYS A 191 12.92 30.74 -4.34
C LYS A 191 12.82 30.09 -5.72
N ARG A 192 12.01 29.05 -5.87
CA ARG A 192 11.96 28.19 -7.04
C ARG A 192 10.53 28.00 -7.54
N ARG A 193 10.38 27.90 -8.84
CA ARG A 193 9.13 27.41 -9.42
C ARG A 193 9.00 25.91 -9.11
N VAL A 194 7.95 25.53 -8.40
CA VAL A 194 7.67 24.17 -7.98
C VAL A 194 6.37 23.68 -8.63
N GLU A 195 6.41 22.49 -9.22
CA GLU A 195 5.22 21.81 -9.69
C GLU A 195 5.05 20.51 -8.87
N THR A 196 3.84 20.27 -8.38
CA THR A 196 3.56 19.18 -7.44
C THR A 196 2.67 18.11 -8.06
N ALA A 197 2.93 16.85 -7.71
CA ALA A 197 2.06 15.75 -8.06
C ALA A 197 1.67 14.93 -6.82
N TYR A 198 0.42 14.48 -6.76
CA TYR A 198 -0.06 13.58 -5.71
C TYR A 198 -0.16 12.14 -6.23
N ILE A 199 0.46 11.21 -5.50
CA ILE A 199 0.52 9.80 -5.87
C ILE A 199 -0.31 8.98 -4.88
N SER A 200 -1.44 8.44 -5.35
CA SER A 200 -2.38 7.70 -4.52
C SER A 200 -3.37 6.92 -5.37
N GLY A 201 -3.85 5.78 -4.89
CA GLY A 201 -4.99 5.09 -5.50
C GLY A 201 -6.25 5.97 -5.60
N TRP A 202 -6.43 6.89 -4.66
CA TRP A 202 -7.54 7.85 -4.68
C TRP A 202 -7.46 8.88 -5.82
N ALA A 203 -6.34 8.95 -6.54
CA ALA A 203 -6.20 9.80 -7.71
C ALA A 203 -6.94 9.26 -8.94
N LEU A 204 -7.34 7.99 -8.94
CA LEU A 204 -8.05 7.39 -10.07
C LEU A 204 -9.37 8.11 -10.35
N GLY A 205 -9.51 8.65 -11.57
CA GLY A 205 -10.69 9.41 -11.98
C GLY A 205 -10.89 10.75 -11.26
N SER A 206 -9.89 11.21 -10.51
CA SER A 206 -9.93 12.49 -9.78
C SER A 206 -9.11 13.56 -10.48
N HIS A 207 -9.62 14.80 -10.52
CA HIS A 207 -8.84 15.93 -11.03
C HIS A 207 -7.75 16.32 -10.01
N PRO A 208 -6.52 16.68 -10.46
CA PRO A 208 -5.40 17.05 -9.57
C PRO A 208 -5.74 18.14 -8.55
N ASN A 209 -6.59 19.11 -8.91
CA ASN A 209 -7.03 20.19 -8.03
C ASN A 209 -7.67 19.69 -6.73
N ARG A 210 -8.30 18.51 -6.73
CA ARG A 210 -8.82 17.87 -5.52
C ARG A 210 -7.74 17.68 -4.46
N PHE A 211 -6.51 17.48 -4.89
CA PHE A 211 -5.36 17.29 -4.02
C PHE A 211 -4.52 18.56 -3.84
N GLY A 212 -4.91 19.68 -4.47
CA GLY A 212 -4.14 20.93 -4.47
C GLY A 212 -2.76 20.74 -5.14
N THR A 213 -2.71 20.01 -6.26
CA THR A 213 -1.50 19.70 -7.02
C THR A 213 -1.74 19.93 -8.51
N GLN A 214 -0.66 20.05 -9.31
CA GLN A 214 -0.74 20.22 -10.76
C GLN A 214 -0.95 18.88 -11.48
N ALA A 215 -0.48 17.78 -10.88
CA ALA A 215 -0.71 16.42 -11.41
C ALA A 215 -1.17 15.46 -10.31
N ALA A 216 -1.79 14.35 -10.71
CA ALA A 216 -2.15 13.27 -9.82
C ALA A 216 -2.01 11.93 -10.56
N PHE A 217 -1.41 10.93 -9.90
CA PHE A 217 -1.14 9.63 -10.48
C PHE A 217 -1.81 8.52 -9.66
N ALA A 218 -2.56 7.67 -10.35
CA ALA A 218 -3.33 6.59 -9.73
C ALA A 218 -2.46 5.35 -9.47
N LEU A 219 -1.49 5.48 -8.57
CA LEU A 219 -0.67 4.37 -8.08
C LEU A 219 -1.21 3.89 -6.74
N SER A 220 -1.55 2.61 -6.66
CA SER A 220 -2.07 1.99 -5.45
C SER A 220 -1.13 0.92 -4.91
N ASP A 221 -0.96 0.90 -3.60
CA ASP A 221 -0.36 -0.18 -2.81
C ASP A 221 -1.41 -1.15 -2.25
N HIS A 222 -2.69 -0.92 -2.55
CA HIS A 222 -3.82 -1.82 -2.25
C HIS A 222 -4.37 -2.46 -3.53
N ALA A 223 -5.06 -3.57 -3.36
CA ALA A 223 -5.80 -4.25 -4.41
C ALA A 223 -6.91 -3.36 -5.00
N GLY A 224 -7.04 -3.35 -6.32
CA GLY A 224 -8.17 -2.75 -7.03
C GLY A 224 -9.37 -3.68 -7.05
N TYR A 225 -10.48 -3.21 -7.62
CA TYR A 225 -11.74 -3.96 -7.64
C TYR A 225 -11.62 -5.37 -8.25
N GLU A 226 -10.98 -5.50 -9.42
CA GLU A 226 -10.79 -6.80 -10.06
C GLU A 226 -9.81 -7.68 -9.27
N ASP A 227 -8.78 -7.09 -8.68
CA ASP A 227 -7.82 -7.81 -7.83
C ASP A 227 -8.49 -8.36 -6.56
N LEU A 228 -9.46 -7.61 -5.98
CA LEU A 228 -10.26 -8.07 -4.83
C LEU A 228 -11.13 -9.27 -5.20
N LEU A 229 -11.77 -9.25 -6.36
CA LEU A 229 -12.55 -10.39 -6.86
C LEU A 229 -11.66 -11.62 -7.12
N GLU A 230 -10.50 -11.41 -7.73
CA GLU A 230 -9.53 -12.46 -8.01
C GLU A 230 -8.97 -13.05 -6.71
N TYR A 231 -8.72 -12.21 -5.70
CA TYR A 231 -8.27 -12.67 -4.39
C TYR A 231 -9.30 -13.64 -3.76
N VAL A 232 -10.60 -13.28 -3.76
CA VAL A 232 -11.66 -14.17 -3.27
C VAL A 232 -11.66 -15.49 -4.05
N ARG A 233 -11.52 -15.48 -5.37
CA ARG A 233 -11.43 -16.68 -6.20
C ARG A 233 -10.23 -17.56 -5.83
N LEU A 234 -9.06 -16.95 -5.62
CA LEU A 234 -7.81 -17.64 -5.26
C LEU A 234 -7.90 -18.31 -3.89
N THR A 235 -8.51 -17.67 -2.90
CA THR A 235 -8.72 -18.28 -1.57
C THR A 235 -9.66 -19.46 -1.61
N GLY A 236 -10.63 -19.47 -2.53
CA GLY A 236 -11.69 -20.48 -2.61
C GLY A 236 -12.65 -20.40 -1.42
N ALA A 237 -12.70 -19.26 -0.73
CA ALA A 237 -13.53 -19.08 0.45
C ALA A 237 -15.04 -19.18 0.15
N ARG A 238 -15.77 -19.82 1.05
CA ARG A 238 -17.22 -19.92 0.99
C ARG A 238 -17.90 -18.71 1.64
N GLN A 239 -17.20 -18.10 2.61
CA GLN A 239 -17.67 -16.91 3.33
C GLN A 239 -16.63 -15.80 3.26
N VAL A 240 -17.08 -14.57 2.98
CA VAL A 240 -16.24 -13.39 2.92
C VAL A 240 -16.79 -12.32 3.86
N TRP A 241 -15.95 -11.84 4.76
CA TRP A 241 -16.25 -10.71 5.63
C TRP A 241 -15.41 -9.52 5.19
N THR A 242 -16.10 -8.47 4.75
CA THR A 242 -15.47 -7.27 4.20
C THR A 242 -15.19 -6.25 5.29
N THR A 243 -14.05 -5.60 5.23
CA THR A 243 -13.65 -4.54 6.16
C THR A 243 -12.94 -3.41 5.41
N HIS A 244 -12.98 -2.20 5.92
CA HIS A 244 -12.41 -0.99 5.34
C HIS A 244 -12.96 -0.61 3.95
N GLY A 245 -13.12 0.68 3.71
CA GLY A 245 -13.52 1.23 2.41
C GLY A 245 -14.96 0.89 2.00
N PHE A 246 -15.12 0.20 0.89
CA PHE A 246 -16.43 -0.11 0.28
C PHE A 246 -17.00 -1.45 0.77
N GLU A 247 -17.06 -1.64 2.10
CA GLU A 247 -17.46 -2.91 2.73
C GLU A 247 -18.82 -3.41 2.25
N SER A 248 -19.84 -2.55 2.32
CA SER A 248 -21.23 -2.95 2.03
C SER A 248 -21.45 -3.18 0.53
N GLU A 249 -20.86 -2.31 -0.30
CA GLU A 249 -20.97 -2.38 -1.76
C GLU A 249 -20.30 -3.65 -2.28
N PHE A 250 -19.06 -3.93 -1.84
CA PHE A 250 -18.33 -5.11 -2.27
C PHE A 250 -18.98 -6.41 -1.76
N ALA A 251 -19.46 -6.44 -0.51
CA ALA A 251 -20.19 -7.58 0.00
C ALA A 251 -21.50 -7.84 -0.77
N ALA A 252 -22.22 -6.78 -1.17
CA ALA A 252 -23.42 -6.91 -2.00
C ALA A 252 -23.08 -7.49 -3.38
N ASP A 253 -21.99 -7.07 -3.99
CA ASP A 253 -21.55 -7.53 -5.29
C ASP A 253 -21.10 -9.01 -5.24
N LEU A 254 -20.41 -9.43 -4.18
CA LEU A 254 -20.06 -10.83 -3.94
C LEU A 254 -21.32 -11.71 -3.79
N ARG A 255 -22.34 -11.24 -3.05
CA ARG A 255 -23.61 -11.97 -2.93
C ARG A 255 -24.33 -12.11 -4.27
N ALA A 256 -24.32 -11.07 -5.10
CA ALA A 256 -24.89 -11.14 -6.45
C ALA A 256 -24.17 -12.17 -7.34
N ARG A 257 -22.93 -12.54 -7.01
CA ARG A 257 -22.12 -13.59 -7.66
C ARG A 257 -22.26 -14.97 -6.99
N GLY A 258 -23.17 -15.11 -6.00
CA GLY A 258 -23.41 -16.37 -5.30
C GLY A 258 -22.42 -16.69 -4.18
N ILE A 259 -21.61 -15.73 -3.73
CA ILE A 259 -20.67 -15.89 -2.61
C ILE A 259 -21.32 -15.33 -1.35
N GLU A 260 -21.31 -16.09 -0.25
CA GLU A 260 -21.77 -15.59 1.04
C GLU A 260 -20.85 -14.47 1.53
N ALA A 261 -21.35 -13.24 1.61
CA ALA A 261 -20.54 -12.09 2.01
C ALA A 261 -21.31 -11.08 2.84
N ARG A 262 -20.62 -10.45 3.82
CA ARG A 262 -21.18 -9.40 4.69
C ARG A 262 -20.05 -8.51 5.23
N PRO A 263 -20.37 -7.25 5.58
CA PRO A 263 -19.45 -6.41 6.35
C PRO A 263 -19.12 -7.05 7.71
N LEU A 264 -17.84 -7.00 8.09
CA LEU A 264 -17.35 -7.56 9.36
C LEU A 264 -18.07 -6.96 10.58
N ARG A 265 -18.42 -5.67 10.53
CA ARG A 265 -19.18 -4.99 11.59
C ARG A 265 -20.56 -5.62 11.85
N GLU A 266 -21.18 -6.17 10.82
CA GLU A 266 -22.49 -6.85 10.92
C GLU A 266 -22.35 -8.25 11.50
N ALA A 267 -21.18 -8.89 11.33
CA ALA A 267 -20.90 -10.20 11.93
C ALA A 267 -20.94 -10.17 13.46
N LYS A 268 -20.60 -9.04 14.08
CA LYS A 268 -20.65 -8.84 15.53
C LYS A 268 -22.07 -8.72 16.11
N ALA A 269 -23.05 -8.39 15.28
CA ALA A 269 -24.45 -8.20 15.66
C ALA A 269 -25.30 -9.47 15.53
N ALA A 270 -24.84 -10.48 14.79
CA ALA A 270 -25.55 -11.75 14.69
C ALA A 270 -25.37 -12.54 15.99
N PRO A 271 -26.46 -13.06 16.63
CA PRO A 271 -26.28 -13.98 17.75
C PRO A 271 -25.47 -15.17 17.24
N VAL A 272 -24.46 -15.54 17.99
CA VAL A 272 -23.67 -16.75 17.74
C VAL A 272 -24.63 -17.94 17.91
N SER A 273 -25.34 -18.28 16.85
CA SER A 273 -26.08 -19.55 16.79
C SER A 273 -25.00 -20.61 16.59
N ALA A 274 -24.71 -21.26 17.69
CA ALA A 274 -24.04 -22.55 17.85
C ALA A 274 -23.02 -22.91 16.76
N GLN A 275 -21.77 -23.04 17.22
CA GLN A 275 -20.65 -23.76 16.60
C GLN A 275 -19.58 -22.93 15.91
N LEU A 276 -19.05 -21.99 16.64
CA LEU A 276 -17.61 -21.68 16.62
C LEU A 276 -17.26 -21.10 17.98
N SER A 277 -17.21 -21.92 19.03
CA SER A 277 -16.53 -21.56 20.27
C SER A 277 -15.03 -21.61 19.98
N LEU A 278 -14.54 -20.56 19.37
CA LEU A 278 -13.11 -20.34 19.07
C LEU A 278 -12.34 -19.78 20.29
N PHE A 279 -12.88 -19.93 21.52
CA PHE A 279 -12.19 -19.50 22.75
C PHE A 279 -12.37 -20.52 23.86
#